data_b3bfb2d10d651c08830d3571c14cd35c
#
_entry.id   b3bfb2d10d651c08830d3571c14cd35c
#
_cell.length_a   1.000
_cell.length_b   1.000
_cell.length_c   1.000
_cell.angle_alpha   90.00
_cell.angle_beta   90.00
_cell.angle_gamma   90.00
#
_symmetry.space_group_name_H-M   'P 1'
#
loop_
_entity.id
_entity.type
_entity.pdbx_description
1 polymer ?
#
loop_
_entity_poly.entity_id
_entity_poly.type
_entity_poly.pdbx_seq_one_letter_code
_entity_poly.pdbx_strand_id
1 'polypeptide(L)'
;MRFFHLSDLHIGKQLHRYNLREDQEAILKEVVAYAKDLRPDAIIIAGDIYDKSVPSAEAVAVFDEFLTSLSEIAPAIALLIISGNHDSAQRLDYASGILKSHQIYLAGTAPRIEEEHIRKVTLNDEYGEVDFYLLPFLKPSYVRNVFPGEPPQTYGDAVAKLIRREEIDYHGRRNVLVSHQFYTGNELPETCDSETFSVGGIDNVDIGAVKDFDYVALG
;
A
#
# COMPACT_ATOMS: atom_id res chain seq x y z
N MET A 1 -0.08 -13.28 14.29
CA MET A 1 0.62 -12.95 13.04
C MET A 1 1.64 -11.86 13.29
N ARG A 2 2.83 -11.99 12.74
CA ARG A 2 3.88 -10.97 12.76
C ARG A 2 4.08 -10.45 11.33
N PHE A 3 4.08 -9.16 11.12
CA PHE A 3 4.39 -8.60 9.82
C PHE A 3 5.27 -7.36 9.94
N PHE A 4 6.05 -7.08 8.89
CA PHE A 4 6.73 -5.81 8.72
C PHE A 4 5.80 -4.85 7.99
N HIS A 5 5.82 -3.59 8.37
CA HIS A 5 5.13 -2.53 7.67
C HIS A 5 6.16 -1.50 7.19
N LEU A 6 6.26 -1.37 5.88
CA LEU A 6 7.13 -0.42 5.17
C LEU A 6 6.24 0.47 4.31
N SER A 7 6.68 1.70 4.09
CA SER A 7 6.07 2.62 3.12
C SER A 7 7.09 3.63 2.63
N ASP A 8 6.75 4.42 1.62
CA ASP A 8 7.51 5.61 1.18
C ASP A 8 8.99 5.31 0.90
N LEU A 9 9.24 4.21 0.17
CA LEU A 9 10.59 3.80 -0.19
C LEU A 9 11.25 4.80 -1.14
N HIS A 10 10.45 5.48 -1.96
CA HIS A 10 10.88 6.49 -2.91
C HIS A 10 12.17 6.11 -3.65
N ILE A 11 12.25 4.87 -4.15
CA ILE A 11 13.44 4.35 -4.83
C ILE A 11 13.74 5.23 -6.03
N GLY A 12 15.02 5.66 -6.13
CA GLY A 12 15.48 6.59 -7.16
C GLY A 12 15.42 8.07 -6.76
N LYS A 13 15.15 8.37 -5.48
CA LYS A 13 15.14 9.72 -4.92
C LYS A 13 16.53 10.36 -5.02
N GLN A 14 16.55 11.66 -5.32
CA GLN A 14 17.75 12.48 -5.33
C GLN A 14 17.57 13.66 -4.35
N LEU A 15 18.59 13.90 -3.54
CA LEU A 15 18.65 15.04 -2.63
C LEU A 15 19.69 16.04 -3.16
N HIS A 16 19.27 17.25 -3.60
CA HIS A 16 20.15 18.27 -4.16
C HIS A 16 21.12 17.73 -5.23
N ARG A 17 20.65 16.88 -6.15
CA ARG A 17 21.42 16.15 -7.19
C ARG A 17 22.31 15.03 -6.66
N TYR A 18 22.32 14.77 -5.35
CA TYR A 18 22.96 13.59 -4.80
C TYR A 18 22.02 12.40 -4.98
N ASN A 19 22.50 11.31 -5.57
CA ASN A 19 21.73 10.10 -5.77
C ASN A 19 21.79 9.25 -4.50
N LEU A 20 20.63 8.96 -3.90
CA LEU A 20 20.51 8.16 -2.68
C LEU A 20 20.53 6.65 -2.93
N ARG A 21 20.83 6.21 -4.13
CA ARG A 21 20.73 4.81 -4.55
C ARG A 21 21.52 3.87 -3.63
N GLU A 22 22.77 4.18 -3.34
CA GLU A 22 23.63 3.33 -2.50
C GLU A 22 23.07 3.20 -1.07
N ASP A 23 22.54 4.30 -0.52
CA ASP A 23 21.89 4.31 0.80
C ASP A 23 20.59 3.49 0.78
N GLN A 24 19.80 3.63 -0.28
CA GLN A 24 18.56 2.86 -0.47
C GLN A 24 18.83 1.35 -0.65
N GLU A 25 19.83 0.98 -1.44
CA GLU A 25 20.26 -0.41 -1.57
C GLU A 25 20.74 -0.98 -0.23
N ALA A 26 21.47 -0.19 0.58
CA ALA A 26 21.96 -0.62 1.88
C ALA A 26 20.79 -0.89 2.85
N ILE A 27 19.83 0.03 2.98
CA ILE A 27 18.71 -0.14 3.89
C ILE A 27 17.78 -1.30 3.46
N LEU A 28 17.56 -1.49 2.16
CA LEU A 28 16.75 -2.62 1.67
C LEU A 28 17.44 -3.97 1.95
N LYS A 29 18.77 -4.04 1.87
CA LYS A 29 19.54 -5.23 2.29
C LYS A 29 19.41 -5.49 3.79
N GLU A 30 19.40 -4.45 4.63
CA GLU A 30 19.10 -4.61 6.06
C GLU A 30 17.70 -5.16 6.30
N VAL A 31 16.69 -4.65 5.61
CA VAL A 31 15.32 -5.17 5.70
C VAL A 31 15.27 -6.65 5.34
N VAL A 32 15.96 -7.07 4.27
CA VAL A 32 16.06 -8.49 3.89
C VAL A 32 16.76 -9.31 4.99
N ALA A 33 17.82 -8.78 5.60
CA ALA A 33 18.51 -9.45 6.70
C ALA A 33 17.59 -9.64 7.92
N TYR A 34 16.85 -8.61 8.32
CA TYR A 34 15.85 -8.70 9.37
C TYR A 34 14.73 -9.68 9.03
N ALA A 35 14.28 -9.71 7.77
CA ALA A 35 13.25 -10.66 7.34
C ALA A 35 13.75 -12.12 7.43
N LYS A 36 15.01 -12.38 7.10
CA LYS A 36 15.66 -13.70 7.26
C LYS A 36 15.79 -14.13 8.72
N ASP A 37 16.09 -13.20 9.62
CA ASP A 37 16.28 -13.46 11.05
C ASP A 37 14.94 -13.61 11.77
N LEU A 38 14.06 -12.63 11.63
CA LEU A 38 12.80 -12.54 12.38
C LEU A 38 11.66 -13.36 11.76
N ARG A 39 11.75 -13.71 10.50
CA ARG A 39 10.77 -14.54 9.77
C ARG A 39 9.32 -14.07 9.97
N PRO A 40 8.97 -12.87 9.49
CA PRO A 40 7.59 -12.42 9.55
C PRO A 40 6.69 -13.27 8.66
N ASP A 41 5.40 -13.37 9.00
CA ASP A 41 4.39 -14.04 8.18
C ASP A 41 4.10 -13.24 6.90
N ALA A 42 4.21 -11.91 6.98
CA ALA A 42 3.98 -10.99 5.87
C ALA A 42 4.90 -9.77 5.92
N ILE A 43 5.11 -9.13 4.76
CA ILE A 43 5.70 -7.80 4.63
C ILE A 43 4.72 -6.94 3.84
N ILE A 44 4.31 -5.81 4.42
CA ILE A 44 3.46 -4.81 3.81
C ILE A 44 4.35 -3.70 3.25
N ILE A 45 4.09 -3.29 2.01
CA ILE A 45 4.66 -2.07 1.41
C ILE A 45 3.48 -1.17 1.05
N ALA A 46 3.23 -0.17 1.89
CA ALA A 46 2.05 0.68 1.84
C ALA A 46 2.19 1.90 0.92
N GLY A 47 2.70 1.70 -0.29
CA GLY A 47 2.75 2.71 -1.34
C GLY A 47 4.07 3.48 -1.43
N ASP A 48 4.14 4.35 -2.44
CA ASP A 48 5.30 5.17 -2.83
C ASP A 48 6.60 4.37 -2.92
N ILE A 49 6.54 3.31 -3.74
CA ILE A 49 7.69 2.44 -4.03
C ILE A 49 8.76 3.24 -4.75
N TYR A 50 8.37 4.01 -5.77
CA TYR A 50 9.27 4.83 -6.57
C TYR A 50 9.06 6.32 -6.30
N ASP A 51 10.14 7.10 -6.41
CA ASP A 51 10.09 8.56 -6.29
C ASP A 51 9.30 9.22 -7.44
N LYS A 52 9.17 8.52 -8.57
CA LYS A 52 8.50 9.05 -9.78
C LYS A 52 7.68 7.97 -10.48
N SER A 53 6.57 8.36 -11.08
CA SER A 53 5.69 7.48 -11.85
C SER A 53 6.34 6.84 -13.08
N VAL A 54 7.46 7.40 -13.55
CA VAL A 54 8.35 6.80 -14.56
C VAL A 54 9.73 6.65 -13.92
N PRO A 55 9.98 5.56 -13.17
CA PRO A 55 11.27 5.31 -12.55
C PRO A 55 12.36 5.05 -13.57
N SER A 56 13.62 5.31 -13.21
CA SER A 56 14.75 4.92 -14.03
C SER A 56 14.93 3.40 -14.04
N ALA A 57 15.65 2.87 -15.03
CA ALA A 57 15.94 1.43 -15.11
C ALA A 57 16.69 0.93 -13.86
N GLU A 58 17.57 1.76 -13.31
CA GLU A 58 18.31 1.45 -12.09
C GLU A 58 17.38 1.36 -10.87
N ALA A 59 16.40 2.26 -10.75
CA ALA A 59 15.41 2.21 -9.66
C ALA A 59 14.55 0.95 -9.75
N VAL A 60 14.16 0.57 -10.97
CA VAL A 60 13.42 -0.68 -11.20
C VAL A 60 14.26 -1.88 -10.80
N ALA A 61 15.56 -1.91 -11.16
CA ALA A 61 16.46 -3.00 -10.80
C ALA A 61 16.67 -3.13 -9.28
N VAL A 62 16.73 -2.01 -8.54
CA VAL A 62 16.83 -2.04 -7.07
C VAL A 62 15.59 -2.68 -6.44
N PHE A 63 14.40 -2.33 -6.91
CA PHE A 63 13.16 -2.94 -6.39
C PHE A 63 13.04 -4.41 -6.78
N ASP A 64 13.41 -4.77 -8.00
CA ASP A 64 13.42 -6.15 -8.48
C ASP A 64 14.35 -7.04 -7.63
N GLU A 65 15.58 -6.58 -7.35
CA GLU A 65 16.53 -7.27 -6.46
C GLU A 65 15.97 -7.45 -5.04
N PHE A 66 15.31 -6.41 -4.52
CA PHE A 66 14.67 -6.45 -3.21
C PHE A 66 13.55 -7.50 -3.15
N LEU A 67 12.61 -7.48 -4.10
CA LEU A 67 11.53 -8.46 -4.18
C LEU A 67 12.07 -9.89 -4.37
N THR A 68 13.06 -10.07 -5.24
CA THR A 68 13.71 -11.36 -5.48
C THR A 68 14.32 -11.89 -4.19
N SER A 69 15.10 -11.06 -3.49
CA SER A 69 15.75 -11.44 -2.22
C SER A 69 14.76 -11.83 -1.12
N LEU A 70 13.60 -11.17 -1.06
CA LEU A 70 12.52 -11.52 -0.13
C LEU A 70 11.82 -12.82 -0.53
N SER A 71 11.57 -13.01 -1.83
CA SER A 71 10.88 -14.21 -2.36
C SER A 71 11.68 -15.51 -2.17
N GLU A 72 13.01 -15.42 -2.05
CA GLU A 72 13.90 -16.56 -1.79
C GLU A 72 13.93 -17.00 -0.32
N ILE A 73 13.32 -16.25 0.60
CA ILE A 73 13.28 -16.62 2.01
C ILE A 73 12.31 -17.79 2.23
N ALA A 74 12.79 -18.84 2.89
CA ALA A 74 11.99 -20.01 3.23
C ALA A 74 11.77 -20.09 4.75
N PRO A 75 10.53 -20.38 5.23
CA PRO A 75 9.30 -20.50 4.44
C PRO A 75 8.92 -19.19 3.76
N ALA A 76 8.12 -19.27 2.71
CA ALA A 76 7.76 -18.11 1.93
C ALA A 76 7.00 -17.05 2.77
N ILE A 77 7.41 -15.79 2.64
CA ILE A 77 6.79 -14.62 3.28
C ILE A 77 5.79 -14.03 2.30
N ALA A 78 4.57 -13.72 2.76
CA ALA A 78 3.60 -13.03 1.92
C ALA A 78 3.98 -11.56 1.76
N LEU A 79 4.13 -11.09 0.51
CA LEU A 79 4.39 -9.68 0.21
C LEU A 79 3.07 -9.00 -0.21
N LEU A 80 2.65 -7.98 0.54
CA LEU A 80 1.40 -7.25 0.35
C LEU A 80 1.73 -5.81 -0.05
N ILE A 81 1.53 -5.48 -1.32
CA ILE A 81 2.07 -4.26 -1.92
C ILE A 81 0.95 -3.45 -2.56
N ILE A 82 0.91 -2.15 -2.26
CA ILE A 82 0.02 -1.20 -2.96
C ILE A 82 0.82 -0.09 -3.64
N SER A 83 0.22 0.60 -4.59
CA SER A 83 0.78 1.84 -5.13
C SER A 83 0.44 3.04 -4.24
N GLY A 84 1.36 4.00 -4.18
CA GLY A 84 1.12 5.33 -3.64
C GLY A 84 0.82 6.37 -4.72
N ASN A 85 0.90 7.65 -4.33
CA ASN A 85 0.58 8.76 -5.24
C ASN A 85 1.73 9.10 -6.21
N HIS A 86 2.97 8.74 -5.88
CA HIS A 86 4.12 8.88 -6.77
C HIS A 86 4.22 7.75 -7.80
N ASP A 87 3.65 6.60 -7.52
CA ASP A 87 3.74 5.42 -8.36
C ASP A 87 2.86 5.49 -9.62
N SER A 88 3.25 4.73 -10.63
CA SER A 88 2.37 4.42 -11.75
C SER A 88 1.60 3.13 -11.46
N ALA A 89 0.35 3.25 -11.08
CA ALA A 89 -0.54 2.14 -10.76
C ALA A 89 -0.50 1.01 -11.81
N GLN A 90 -0.64 1.37 -13.09
CA GLN A 90 -0.65 0.38 -14.19
C GLN A 90 0.70 -0.30 -14.42
N ARG A 91 1.83 0.41 -14.17
CA ARG A 91 3.16 -0.19 -14.28
C ARG A 91 3.43 -1.17 -13.14
N LEU A 92 2.96 -0.86 -11.93
CA LEU A 92 3.06 -1.78 -10.80
C LEU A 92 2.15 -2.99 -10.96
N ASP A 93 0.97 -2.86 -11.54
CA ASP A 93 0.08 -3.99 -11.81
C ASP A 93 0.63 -4.95 -12.89
N TYR A 94 1.68 -4.55 -13.62
CA TYR A 94 2.32 -5.44 -14.59
C TYR A 94 2.79 -6.73 -13.92
N ALA A 95 2.44 -7.86 -14.53
CA ALA A 95 2.76 -9.21 -14.06
C ALA A 95 2.18 -9.60 -12.66
N SER A 96 1.30 -8.79 -12.07
CA SER A 96 0.72 -9.06 -10.73
C SER A 96 0.05 -10.44 -10.63
N GLY A 97 -0.54 -10.93 -11.72
CA GLY A 97 -1.10 -12.28 -11.80
C GLY A 97 -0.07 -13.40 -11.68
N ILE A 98 1.14 -13.20 -12.25
CA ILE A 98 2.25 -14.16 -12.16
C ILE A 98 2.87 -14.09 -10.75
N LEU A 99 3.07 -12.90 -10.22
CA LEU A 99 3.64 -12.65 -8.90
C LEU A 99 2.83 -13.30 -7.78
N LYS A 100 1.52 -13.40 -7.93
CA LYS A 100 0.64 -14.06 -6.97
C LYS A 100 1.03 -15.52 -6.70
N SER A 101 1.55 -16.26 -7.70
CA SER A 101 2.00 -17.63 -7.51
C SER A 101 3.23 -17.75 -6.60
N HIS A 102 3.93 -16.64 -6.37
CA HIS A 102 5.07 -16.51 -5.46
C HIS A 102 4.71 -15.80 -4.14
N GLN A 103 3.40 -15.74 -3.81
CA GLN A 103 2.88 -15.03 -2.65
C GLN A 103 3.17 -13.51 -2.63
N ILE A 104 3.36 -12.92 -3.80
CA ILE A 104 3.51 -11.48 -3.97
C ILE A 104 2.18 -10.93 -4.48
N TYR A 105 1.45 -10.26 -3.60
CA TYR A 105 0.13 -9.70 -3.86
C TYR A 105 0.27 -8.19 -4.07
N LEU A 106 0.18 -7.77 -5.31
CA LEU A 106 0.34 -6.37 -5.68
C LEU A 106 -0.99 -5.79 -6.17
N ALA A 107 -1.45 -4.71 -5.54
CA ALA A 107 -2.60 -3.93 -5.97
C ALA A 107 -2.13 -2.52 -6.38
N GLY A 108 -1.93 -2.31 -7.67
CA GLY A 108 -1.55 -1.00 -8.21
C GLY A 108 -2.74 -0.09 -8.44
N THR A 109 -3.90 -0.65 -8.84
CA THR A 109 -5.09 0.13 -9.14
C THR A 109 -6.22 -0.13 -8.14
N ALA A 110 -6.87 0.96 -7.69
CA ALA A 110 -8.14 0.88 -6.96
C ALA A 110 -9.28 0.43 -7.90
N PRO A 111 -10.41 -0.07 -7.39
CA PRO A 111 -11.59 -0.39 -8.18
C PRO A 111 -12.01 0.76 -9.10
N ARG A 112 -12.35 0.47 -10.36
CA ARG A 112 -12.72 1.46 -11.39
C ARG A 112 -14.11 1.28 -11.95
N ILE A 113 -14.66 0.09 -11.81
CA ILE A 113 -16.00 -0.27 -12.27
C ILE A 113 -16.76 -0.97 -11.15
N GLU A 114 -18.08 -1.09 -11.31
CA GLU A 114 -18.99 -1.59 -10.28
C GLU A 114 -18.67 -3.03 -9.84
N GLU A 115 -18.15 -3.87 -10.73
CA GLU A 115 -17.82 -5.27 -10.46
C GLU A 115 -16.48 -5.47 -9.74
N GLU A 116 -15.63 -4.45 -9.71
CA GLU A 116 -14.34 -4.52 -9.04
C GLU A 116 -14.45 -4.20 -7.56
N HIS A 117 -13.71 -4.92 -6.74
CA HIS A 117 -13.64 -4.80 -5.29
C HIS A 117 -12.22 -4.47 -4.81
N ILE A 118 -12.09 -4.00 -3.57
CA ILE A 118 -10.79 -3.86 -2.91
C ILE A 118 -10.14 -5.26 -2.88
N ARG A 119 -8.89 -5.35 -3.33
CA ARG A 119 -8.19 -6.64 -3.34
C ARG A 119 -8.01 -7.16 -1.92
N LYS A 120 -8.64 -8.31 -1.63
CA LYS A 120 -8.51 -8.97 -0.35
C LYS A 120 -7.51 -10.14 -0.45
N VAL A 121 -6.64 -10.26 0.55
CA VAL A 121 -5.73 -11.39 0.76
C VAL A 121 -5.95 -11.93 2.16
N THR A 122 -6.28 -13.21 2.26
CA THR A 122 -6.45 -13.88 3.56
C THR A 122 -5.20 -14.70 3.86
N LEU A 123 -4.58 -14.44 5.01
CA LEU A 123 -3.49 -15.23 5.56
C LEU A 123 -3.94 -15.91 6.85
N ASN A 124 -3.23 -16.96 7.25
CA ASN A 124 -3.54 -17.74 8.46
C ASN A 124 -2.37 -17.75 9.44
N ASP A 125 -2.67 -17.66 10.72
CA ASP A 125 -1.73 -17.95 11.81
C ASP A 125 -2.37 -18.92 12.83
N GLU A 126 -1.69 -19.15 13.96
CA GLU A 126 -2.18 -20.04 15.03
C GLU A 126 -3.51 -19.58 15.67
N TYR A 127 -3.91 -18.32 15.48
CA TYR A 127 -5.13 -17.71 16.00
C TYR A 127 -6.25 -17.62 14.96
N GLY A 128 -6.04 -18.15 13.74
CA GLY A 128 -7.01 -18.17 12.65
C GLY A 128 -6.67 -17.19 11.51
N GLU A 129 -7.70 -16.82 10.75
CA GLU A 129 -7.55 -16.01 9.54
C GLU A 129 -7.41 -14.51 9.84
N VAL A 130 -6.60 -13.84 9.01
CA VAL A 130 -6.44 -12.38 8.96
C VAL A 130 -6.70 -11.94 7.52
N ASP A 131 -7.65 -11.06 7.33
CA ASP A 131 -7.99 -10.48 6.03
C ASP A 131 -7.26 -9.15 5.84
N PHE A 132 -6.45 -9.07 4.78
CA PHE A 132 -5.77 -7.86 4.37
C PHE A 132 -6.49 -7.23 3.18
N TYR A 133 -6.93 -6.00 3.32
CA TYR A 133 -7.58 -5.20 2.27
C TYR A 133 -6.55 -4.24 1.69
N LEU A 134 -6.17 -4.45 0.43
CA LEU A 134 -5.14 -3.67 -0.27
C LEU A 134 -5.82 -2.52 -1.03
N LEU A 135 -5.84 -1.33 -0.44
CA LEU A 135 -6.43 -0.12 -1.02
C LEU A 135 -5.31 0.85 -1.46
N PRO A 136 -4.90 0.82 -2.75
CA PRO A 136 -3.88 1.73 -3.27
C PRO A 136 -4.37 3.18 -3.28
N PHE A 137 -3.44 4.12 -3.52
CA PHE A 137 -3.79 5.52 -3.68
C PHE A 137 -4.87 5.71 -4.74
N LEU A 138 -5.87 6.51 -4.40
CA LEU A 138 -6.97 6.82 -5.31
C LEU A 138 -7.37 8.30 -5.25
N LYS A 139 -7.96 8.76 -6.33
CA LYS A 139 -8.68 10.03 -6.41
C LYS A 139 -10.17 9.76 -6.59
N PRO A 140 -11.08 10.66 -6.14
CA PRO A 140 -12.52 10.47 -6.34
C PRO A 140 -12.90 10.16 -7.79
N SER A 141 -12.19 10.81 -8.73
CA SER A 141 -12.39 10.60 -10.17
C SER A 141 -12.08 9.18 -10.66
N TYR A 142 -11.20 8.44 -9.97
CA TYR A 142 -10.83 7.08 -10.38
C TYR A 142 -11.95 6.08 -10.13
N VAL A 143 -12.72 6.29 -9.06
CA VAL A 143 -13.75 5.37 -8.59
C VAL A 143 -15.18 5.83 -8.97
N ARG A 144 -15.32 6.86 -9.81
CA ARG A 144 -16.63 7.41 -10.20
C ARG A 144 -17.57 6.36 -10.81
N ASN A 145 -17.02 5.47 -11.64
CA ASN A 145 -17.80 4.45 -12.34
C ASN A 145 -18.11 3.23 -11.45
N VAL A 146 -17.51 3.13 -10.26
CA VAL A 146 -17.90 2.17 -9.22
C VAL A 146 -19.24 2.56 -8.60
N PHE A 147 -19.58 3.86 -8.63
CA PHE A 147 -20.79 4.45 -8.04
C PHE A 147 -21.53 5.34 -9.05
N PRO A 148 -22.10 4.78 -10.14
CA PRO A 148 -22.66 5.58 -11.25
C PRO A 148 -23.85 6.44 -10.81
N GLY A 149 -24.63 5.99 -9.79
CA GLY A 149 -25.78 6.75 -9.27
C GLY A 149 -25.38 7.88 -8.32
N GLU A 150 -24.28 7.75 -7.61
CA GLU A 150 -23.82 8.69 -6.59
C GLU A 150 -22.28 8.72 -6.53
N PRO A 151 -21.63 9.31 -7.54
CA PRO A 151 -20.17 9.33 -7.60
C PRO A 151 -19.55 10.14 -6.44
N PRO A 152 -18.47 9.65 -5.83
CA PRO A 152 -17.82 10.32 -4.71
C PRO A 152 -17.24 11.67 -5.13
N GLN A 153 -17.32 12.66 -4.22
CA GLN A 153 -16.89 14.03 -4.47
C GLN A 153 -15.55 14.36 -3.77
N THR A 154 -15.27 13.69 -2.65
CA THR A 154 -14.05 13.89 -1.86
C THR A 154 -13.30 12.58 -1.68
N TYR A 155 -12.04 12.65 -1.29
CA TYR A 155 -11.23 11.46 -0.98
C TYR A 155 -11.85 10.65 0.17
N GLY A 156 -12.29 11.33 1.23
CA GLY A 156 -12.98 10.68 2.36
C GLY A 156 -14.25 9.95 1.95
N ASP A 157 -15.08 10.58 1.08
CA ASP A 157 -16.29 9.94 0.56
C ASP A 157 -15.95 8.72 -0.31
N ALA A 158 -14.91 8.82 -1.16
CA ALA A 158 -14.48 7.72 -2.01
C ALA A 158 -14.00 6.52 -1.19
N VAL A 159 -13.13 6.75 -0.20
CA VAL A 159 -12.61 5.70 0.68
C VAL A 159 -13.74 5.07 1.50
N ALA A 160 -14.59 5.89 2.14
CA ALA A 160 -15.69 5.39 2.96
C ALA A 160 -16.71 4.57 2.16
N LYS A 161 -17.04 4.99 0.93
CA LYS A 161 -17.94 4.23 0.04
C LYS A 161 -17.34 2.91 -0.40
N LEU A 162 -16.04 2.89 -0.77
CA LEU A 162 -15.35 1.65 -1.14
C LEU A 162 -15.32 0.66 0.03
N ILE A 163 -14.90 1.09 1.22
CA ILE A 163 -14.83 0.21 2.40
C ILE A 163 -16.21 -0.33 2.75
N ARG A 164 -17.24 0.52 2.75
CA ARG A 164 -18.61 0.12 3.14
C ARG A 164 -19.18 -0.97 2.23
N ARG A 165 -18.85 -0.98 0.96
CA ARG A 165 -19.35 -1.99 0.01
C ARG A 165 -18.68 -3.36 0.14
N GLU A 166 -17.54 -3.46 0.81
CA GLU A 166 -16.81 -4.74 0.94
C GLU A 166 -17.45 -5.71 1.95
N GLU A 167 -18.48 -5.30 2.68
CA GLU A 167 -19.19 -6.14 3.65
C GLU A 167 -18.24 -6.84 4.64
N ILE A 168 -17.32 -6.06 5.24
CA ILE A 168 -16.25 -6.56 6.11
C ILE A 168 -16.81 -7.10 7.41
N ASP A 169 -16.44 -8.33 7.78
CA ASP A 169 -16.78 -8.91 9.08
C ASP A 169 -15.80 -8.42 10.16
N TYR A 170 -16.12 -7.31 10.79
CA TYR A 170 -15.30 -6.71 11.85
C TYR A 170 -15.36 -7.45 13.20
N HIS A 171 -16.28 -8.42 13.38
CA HIS A 171 -16.48 -9.10 14.66
C HIS A 171 -15.97 -10.53 14.66
N GLY A 172 -16.06 -11.22 13.54
CA GLY A 172 -15.67 -12.63 13.43
C GLY A 172 -14.28 -12.83 12.85
N ARG A 173 -13.65 -11.78 12.30
CA ARG A 173 -12.35 -11.85 11.60
C ARG A 173 -11.44 -10.71 12.02
N ARG A 174 -10.14 -10.96 11.96
CA ARG A 174 -9.14 -9.90 12.11
C ARG A 174 -8.93 -9.23 10.75
N ASN A 175 -9.05 -7.92 10.70
CA ASN A 175 -9.02 -7.14 9.47
C ASN A 175 -7.91 -6.10 9.50
N VAL A 176 -7.07 -6.11 8.47
CA VAL A 176 -5.99 -5.15 8.26
C VAL A 176 -6.27 -4.38 6.97
N LEU A 177 -6.29 -3.06 7.06
CA LEU A 177 -6.32 -2.19 5.88
C LEU A 177 -4.90 -1.77 5.54
N VAL A 178 -4.52 -1.89 4.27
CA VAL A 178 -3.29 -1.29 3.73
C VAL A 178 -3.72 -0.15 2.82
N SER A 179 -3.32 1.08 3.13
CA SER A 179 -3.80 2.26 2.40
C SER A 179 -2.72 3.34 2.29
N HIS A 180 -2.73 4.07 1.17
CA HIS A 180 -1.86 5.20 0.93
C HIS A 180 -2.71 6.44 0.62
N GLN A 181 -3.37 6.95 1.65
CA GLN A 181 -4.19 8.17 1.59
C GLN A 181 -3.81 9.08 2.75
N PHE A 182 -4.10 10.36 2.60
CA PHE A 182 -3.86 11.32 3.65
C PHE A 182 -4.96 11.27 4.72
N TYR A 183 -4.69 10.57 5.81
CA TYR A 183 -5.63 10.44 6.93
C TYR A 183 -5.42 11.54 7.96
N THR A 184 -6.51 12.16 8.40
CA THR A 184 -6.49 13.18 9.45
C THR A 184 -7.39 12.79 10.61
N GLY A 185 -6.88 12.99 11.83
CA GLY A 185 -7.64 12.91 13.07
C GLY A 185 -7.98 14.30 13.61
N ASN A 186 -8.27 14.37 14.90
CA ASN A 186 -8.54 15.63 15.61
C ASN A 186 -7.26 16.46 15.88
N GLU A 187 -6.08 15.90 15.69
CA GLU A 187 -4.79 16.57 15.85
C GLU A 187 -4.25 17.01 14.49
N LEU A 188 -3.60 18.17 14.46
CA LEU A 188 -2.92 18.63 13.24
C LEU A 188 -1.71 17.72 12.99
N PRO A 189 -1.59 17.14 11.79
CA PRO A 189 -0.47 16.26 11.47
C PRO A 189 0.85 17.05 11.44
N GLU A 190 1.93 16.37 11.84
CA GLU A 190 3.28 16.87 11.57
C GLU A 190 3.58 16.68 10.07
N THR A 191 4.09 17.74 9.45
CA THR A 191 4.35 17.76 7.99
C THR A 191 5.81 17.56 7.69
N CYS A 192 6.12 16.85 6.59
CA CYS A 192 7.46 16.85 6.02
C CYS A 192 7.53 17.67 4.73
N ASP A 193 8.74 18.09 4.33
CA ASP A 193 9.00 18.98 3.18
C ASP A 193 8.55 18.42 1.81
N SER A 194 8.21 17.14 1.75
CA SER A 194 7.75 16.48 0.52
C SER A 194 6.23 16.47 0.34
N GLU A 195 5.48 16.89 1.36
CA GLU A 195 4.01 16.94 1.33
C GLU A 195 3.51 18.38 1.24
N THR A 196 2.81 18.70 0.17
CA THR A 196 2.11 19.98 0.03
C THR A 196 0.70 19.87 0.62
N PHE A 197 0.51 20.47 1.80
CA PHE A 197 -0.82 20.55 2.40
C PHE A 197 -1.73 21.55 1.70
N SER A 198 -2.92 21.09 1.36
CA SER A 198 -4.06 21.97 1.19
C SER A 198 -4.81 22.06 2.54
N VAL A 199 -4.54 23.07 3.34
CA VAL A 199 -5.21 23.31 4.63
C VAL A 199 -6.72 23.47 4.38
N GLY A 200 -7.53 22.57 4.96
CA GLY A 200 -8.98 22.48 4.69
C GLY A 200 -9.32 21.70 3.43
N GLY A 201 -8.39 20.84 2.97
CA GLY A 201 -8.40 20.20 1.67
C GLY A 201 -9.44 19.11 1.50
N ILE A 202 -9.97 19.08 0.28
CA ILE A 202 -10.81 18.04 -0.31
C ILE A 202 -10.10 16.67 -0.30
N ASP A 203 -8.78 16.66 -0.03
CA ASP A 203 -7.87 15.51 -0.19
C ASP A 203 -7.74 14.65 1.08
N ASN A 204 -8.29 15.10 2.22
CA ASN A 204 -8.18 14.41 3.50
C ASN A 204 -9.25 13.33 3.68
N VAL A 205 -8.85 12.21 4.29
CA VAL A 205 -9.73 11.15 4.75
C VAL A 205 -9.83 11.22 6.28
N ASP A 206 -11.05 11.28 6.81
CA ASP A 206 -11.25 11.19 8.26
C ASP A 206 -10.87 9.80 8.76
N ILE A 207 -10.02 9.73 9.80
CA ILE A 207 -9.57 8.46 10.40
C ILE A 207 -10.74 7.61 10.90
N GLY A 208 -11.87 8.22 11.22
CA GLY A 208 -13.11 7.52 11.58
C GLY A 208 -13.63 6.58 10.50
N ALA A 209 -13.26 6.78 9.23
CA ALA A 209 -13.64 5.90 8.13
C ALA A 209 -13.00 4.50 8.22
N VAL A 210 -11.90 4.36 8.98
CA VAL A 210 -11.10 3.12 9.07
C VAL A 210 -10.96 2.60 10.51
N LYS A 211 -11.67 3.18 11.46
CA LYS A 211 -11.55 2.91 12.91
C LYS A 211 -11.92 1.48 13.33
N ASP A 212 -12.69 0.78 12.50
CA ASP A 212 -13.19 -0.55 12.82
C ASP A 212 -12.21 -1.67 12.37
N PHE A 213 -11.12 -1.32 11.68
CA PHE A 213 -10.03 -2.25 11.39
C PHE A 213 -9.16 -2.49 12.62
N ASP A 214 -8.67 -3.73 12.79
CA ASP A 214 -7.73 -4.08 13.88
C ASP A 214 -6.36 -3.40 13.71
N TYR A 215 -5.96 -3.17 12.47
CA TYR A 215 -4.74 -2.44 12.12
C TYR A 215 -4.91 -1.72 10.77
N VAL A 216 -4.37 -0.51 10.67
CA VAL A 216 -4.33 0.25 9.43
C VAL A 216 -2.86 0.55 9.11
N ALA A 217 -2.34 -0.09 8.05
CA ALA A 217 -1.00 0.15 7.54
C ALA A 217 -1.06 1.34 6.56
N LEU A 218 -0.57 2.49 7.00
CA LEU A 218 -0.55 3.74 6.24
C LEU A 218 0.85 4.00 5.67
N GLY A 219 0.87 4.64 4.50
CA GLY A 219 2.05 5.24 3.88
C GLY A 219 1.84 6.71 3.70
#